data_570f059a4f609b6201a697fb31936351
#
_entry.id   570f059a4f609b6201a697fb31936351
#
_cell.length_a   1.000
_cell.length_b   1.000
_cell.length_c   1.000
_cell.angle_alpha   90.00
_cell.angle_beta   90.00
_cell.angle_gamma   90.00
#
_symmetry.space_group_name_H-M   'P 1'
#
loop_
_entity.id
_entity.type
_entity.pdbx_description
1 polymer ?
#
loop_
_entity_poly.entity_id
_entity_poly.type
_entity_poly.pdbx_seq_one_letter_code
_entity_poly.pdbx_strand_id
1 'polypeptide(L)'
;MAAKESKRSKIFKMSFPQKLVSEPIMHKISSEYKVVPNIIRGRITEKGATLDVRLTGPSKALDQALAYLAAQGVGVQPLAD
;
A
#
# COMPACT_ATOMS: atom_id res chain seq x y z
N MET A 1 -26.97 2.92 -0.50
CA MET A 1 -26.58 2.85 -0.73
C MET A 1 -25.88 2.88 -0.99
N ALA A 2 -25.81 2.76 -1.03
CA ALA A 2 -25.09 2.70 -1.41
C ALA A 2 -24.21 2.86 -1.77
N ALA A 3 -23.85 2.79 -1.43
CA ALA A 3 -22.91 3.04 -1.81
C ALA A 3 -22.47 2.92 -2.87
N LYS A 4 -22.32 3.37 -3.15
CA LYS A 4 -21.95 3.39 -4.07
C LYS A 4 -20.64 3.74 -4.26
N GLU A 5 -19.78 3.70 -3.35
CA GLU A 5 -18.38 3.88 -3.59
C GLU A 5 -17.86 2.76 -4.42
N SER A 6 -17.26 3.07 -5.53
CA SER A 6 -16.63 2.06 -6.35
C SER A 6 -15.37 1.59 -5.70
N LYS A 7 -15.27 0.32 -5.47
CA LYS A 7 -14.03 -0.26 -5.03
C LYS A 7 -13.10 -0.40 -6.22
N ARG A 8 -11.86 -0.06 -6.00
CA ARG A 8 -10.83 -0.19 -7.00
C ARG A 8 -9.74 -1.10 -6.49
N SER A 9 -9.07 -1.73 -7.44
CA SER A 9 -7.97 -2.63 -7.12
C SER A 9 -6.81 -2.25 -8.02
N LYS A 10 -5.70 -1.89 -7.43
CA LYS A 10 -4.52 -1.50 -8.20
C LYS A 10 -3.29 -2.13 -7.59
N ILE A 11 -2.33 -2.42 -8.45
CA ILE A 11 -1.08 -3.06 -8.02
C ILE A 11 0.02 -2.00 -8.02
N PHE A 12 0.78 -2.00 -6.94
CA PHE A 12 1.90 -1.07 -6.77
C PHE A 12 3.14 -1.81 -6.36
N LYS A 13 4.27 -1.32 -6.82
CA LYS A 13 5.56 -1.75 -6.30
C LYS A 13 5.92 -0.78 -5.18
N MET A 14 6.14 -1.30 -3.99
CA MET A 14 6.47 -0.50 -2.84
C MET A 14 7.88 -0.80 -2.38
N SER A 15 8.65 0.25 -2.12
CA SER A 15 10.02 0.13 -1.64
C SER A 15 10.09 0.70 -0.24
N PHE A 16 10.51 -0.13 0.71
CA PHE A 16 10.60 0.27 2.11
C PHE A 16 12.07 0.36 2.49
N PRO A 17 12.52 1.55 2.96
CA PRO A 17 13.85 1.63 3.55
C PRO A 17 13.95 0.69 4.75
N GLN A 18 15.16 0.29 5.08
CA GLN A 18 15.37 -0.67 6.15
C GLN A 18 14.71 -0.22 7.46
N LYS A 19 14.76 1.06 7.77
CA LYS A 19 14.19 1.55 9.02
C LYS A 19 12.68 1.40 9.09
N LEU A 20 12.02 1.23 7.94
CA LEU A 20 10.57 1.08 7.89
C LEU A 20 10.13 -0.38 7.80
N VAL A 21 11.06 -1.31 7.65
CA VAL A 21 10.70 -2.71 7.49
C VAL A 21 9.97 -3.24 8.72
N SER A 22 10.36 -2.79 9.90
CA SER A 22 9.74 -3.26 11.13
C SER A 22 8.52 -2.43 11.54
N GLU A 23 8.18 -1.39 10.80
CA GLU A 23 7.00 -0.58 11.12
C GLU A 23 5.75 -1.25 10.60
N PRO A 24 4.65 -1.22 11.33
CA PRO A 24 3.42 -1.90 10.90
C PRO A 24 2.64 -1.05 9.90
N ILE A 25 3.28 -0.65 8.81
CA ILE A 25 2.68 0.26 7.84
C ILE A 25 1.49 -0.37 7.11
N MET A 26 1.63 -1.63 6.70
CA MET A 26 0.55 -2.32 6.01
C MET A 26 -0.67 -2.46 6.91
N HIS A 27 -0.44 -2.76 8.18
CA HIS A 27 -1.54 -2.86 9.14
C HIS A 27 -2.23 -1.50 9.29
N LYS A 28 -1.45 -0.44 9.32
CA LYS A 28 -2.00 0.89 9.52
C LYS A 28 -2.90 1.31 8.37
N ILE A 29 -2.50 1.05 7.13
CA ILE A 29 -3.37 1.42 6.02
C ILE A 29 -4.62 0.56 6.00
N SER A 30 -4.53 -0.67 6.44
CA SER A 30 -5.69 -1.54 6.53
C SER A 30 -6.67 -1.05 7.60
N SER A 31 -6.17 -0.70 8.77
CA SER A 31 -7.04 -0.35 9.90
C SER A 31 -7.52 1.10 9.85
N GLU A 32 -6.69 2.02 9.38
CA GLU A 32 -7.03 3.43 9.42
C GLU A 32 -7.61 3.97 8.13
N TYR A 33 -7.18 3.42 7.00
CA TYR A 33 -7.61 3.94 5.71
C TYR A 33 -8.60 3.04 4.99
N LYS A 34 -8.92 1.89 5.59
CA LYS A 34 -9.92 0.97 5.02
C LYS A 34 -9.51 0.44 3.66
N VAL A 35 -8.23 0.25 3.46
CA VAL A 35 -7.68 -0.30 2.25
C VAL A 35 -7.14 -1.68 2.57
N VAL A 36 -7.47 -2.67 1.73
CA VAL A 36 -7.01 -4.03 1.95
C VAL A 36 -5.76 -4.27 1.12
N PRO A 37 -4.60 -4.45 1.76
CA PRO A 37 -3.38 -4.78 1.03
C PRO A 37 -3.27 -6.29 0.87
N ASN A 38 -2.91 -6.71 -0.33
CA ASN A 38 -2.68 -8.11 -0.63
C ASN A 38 -1.30 -8.24 -1.25
N ILE A 39 -0.37 -8.80 -0.51
CA ILE A 39 1.00 -8.90 -0.97
C ILE A 39 1.10 -10.02 -1.99
N ILE A 40 1.49 -9.66 -3.21
CA ILE A 40 1.61 -10.63 -4.29
C ILE A 40 2.96 -11.31 -4.23
N ARG A 41 4.00 -10.52 -4.00
CA ARG A 41 5.35 -11.05 -3.83
C ARG A 41 6.16 -10.01 -3.07
N GLY A 42 7.25 -10.45 -2.50
CA GLY A 42 8.09 -9.54 -1.75
C GLY A 42 9.50 -10.05 -1.65
N ARG A 43 10.40 -9.14 -1.42
CA ARG A 43 11.81 -9.47 -1.21
C ARG A 43 12.33 -8.56 -0.11
N ILE A 44 12.94 -9.16 0.89
CA ILE A 44 13.55 -8.41 1.99
C ILE A 44 15.06 -8.61 1.88
N THR A 45 15.78 -7.50 1.89
CA THR A 45 17.24 -7.52 1.85
C THR A 45 17.77 -6.69 3.01
N GLU A 46 19.09 -6.64 3.16
CA GLU A 46 19.68 -5.80 4.18
C GLU A 46 19.41 -4.32 3.94
N LYS A 47 19.08 -3.95 2.72
CA LYS A 47 18.82 -2.54 2.40
C LYS A 47 17.38 -2.13 2.60
N GLY A 48 16.49 -3.09 2.78
CA GLY A 48 15.08 -2.80 2.96
C GLY A 48 14.24 -3.88 2.33
N ALA A 49 13.04 -3.52 1.93
CA ALA A 49 12.10 -4.47 1.34
C ALA A 49 11.47 -3.88 0.09
N THR A 50 11.18 -4.75 -0.86
CA THR A 50 10.41 -4.39 -2.04
C THR A 50 9.23 -5.33 -2.12
N LEU A 51 8.03 -4.78 -2.20
CA LEU A 51 6.81 -5.57 -2.23
C LEU A 51 5.96 -5.18 -3.42
N ASP A 52 5.38 -6.17 -4.09
CA ASP A 52 4.34 -5.93 -5.07
C ASP A 52 3.03 -6.20 -4.34
N VAL A 53 2.20 -5.17 -4.22
CA VAL A 53 1.02 -5.21 -3.38
C VAL A 53 -0.19 -4.75 -4.17
N ARG A 54 -1.26 -5.52 -4.08
CA ARG A 54 -2.55 -5.09 -4.63
C ARG A 54 -3.30 -4.40 -3.51
N LEU A 55 -3.68 -3.16 -3.74
CA LEU A 55 -4.48 -2.40 -2.81
C LEU A 55 -5.91 -2.34 -3.32
N THR A 56 -6.86 -2.69 -2.47
CA THR A 56 -8.27 -2.69 -2.83
C THR A 56 -9.04 -1.81 -1.86
N GLY A 57 -9.89 -0.95 -2.39
CA GLY A 57 -10.71 -0.11 -1.54
C GLY A 57 -11.36 1.00 -2.35
N PRO A 58 -12.14 1.87 -1.70
CA PRO A 58 -12.71 3.02 -2.38
C PRO A 58 -11.61 3.93 -2.92
N SER A 59 -11.88 4.58 -4.04
CA SER A 59 -10.91 5.48 -4.68
C SER A 59 -10.30 6.48 -3.70
N LYS A 60 -11.17 7.10 -2.92
CA LYS A 60 -10.70 8.12 -1.98
C LYS A 60 -9.79 7.52 -0.92
N ALA A 61 -10.14 6.33 -0.43
CA ALA A 61 -9.31 5.65 0.56
C ALA A 61 -7.96 5.27 -0.01
N LEU A 62 -7.94 4.83 -1.28
CA LEU A 62 -6.68 4.51 -1.94
C LEU A 62 -5.78 5.74 -2.04
N ASP A 63 -6.36 6.87 -2.43
CA ASP A 63 -5.59 8.11 -2.54
C ASP A 63 -4.99 8.51 -1.19
N GLN A 64 -5.78 8.40 -0.13
CA GLN A 64 -5.30 8.74 1.19
C GLN A 64 -4.21 7.80 1.67
N ALA A 65 -4.37 6.51 1.40
CA ALA A 65 -3.36 5.53 1.78
C ALA A 65 -2.06 5.76 1.04
N LEU A 66 -2.14 6.07 -0.25
CA LEU A 66 -0.95 6.35 -1.03
C LEU A 66 -0.22 7.59 -0.53
N ALA A 67 -0.98 8.63 -0.17
CA ALA A 67 -0.39 9.84 0.39
C ALA A 67 0.31 9.55 1.72
N TYR A 68 -0.31 8.73 2.55
CA TYR A 68 0.29 8.32 3.81
C TYR A 68 1.60 7.57 3.58
N LEU A 69 1.60 6.62 2.64
CA LEU A 69 2.81 5.85 2.36
C LEU A 69 3.95 6.75 1.89
N ALA A 70 3.65 7.70 1.01
CA ALA A 70 4.66 8.63 0.54
C ALA A 70 5.19 9.48 1.68
N ALA A 71 4.32 9.92 2.57
CA ALA A 71 4.72 10.73 3.71
C ALA A 71 5.62 9.97 4.68
N GLN A 72 5.47 8.65 4.74
CA GLN A 72 6.31 7.83 5.60
C GLN A 72 7.67 7.51 4.99
N GLY A 73 7.86 7.83 3.72
CA GLY A 73 9.11 7.54 3.05
C GLY A 73 9.10 6.24 2.26
N VAL A 74 7.93 5.67 2.02
CA VAL A 74 7.80 4.47 1.22
C VAL A 74 7.76 4.88 -0.25
N GLY A 75 8.60 4.27 -1.06
CA GLY A 75 8.52 4.49 -2.51
C GLY A 75 7.35 3.69 -3.06
N VAL A 76 6.49 4.36 -3.82
CA VAL A 76 5.32 3.72 -4.39
C VAL A 76 5.30 3.98 -5.88
N GLN A 77 5.20 2.91 -6.66
CA GLN A 77 5.21 3.01 -8.11
C GLN A 77 4.07 2.14 -8.65
N PRO A 78 3.17 2.70 -9.45
CA PRO A 78 2.09 1.88 -10.01
C PRO A 78 2.65 0.86 -10.99
N LEU A 79 2.08 -0.32 -10.95
CA LEU A 79 2.40 -1.38 -11.89
C LEU A 79 1.20 -1.60 -12.80
N ALA A 80 1.48 -2.00 -14.02
CA ALA A 80 0.41 -2.32 -14.95
C ALA A 80 -0.32 -3.56 -14.44
N ASP A 81 -1.63 -3.52 -14.50
CA ASP A 81 -2.39 -4.70 -14.09
C ASP A 81 -2.88 -5.51 -15.26
#